data_40acd97a580ef2f5bd216ad5e0619004
#
_entry.id   40acd97a580ef2f5bd216ad5e0619004
#
_cell.length_a   1.000
_cell.length_b   1.000
_cell.length_c   1.000
_cell.angle_alpha   90.00
_cell.angle_beta   90.00
_cell.angle_gamma   90.00
#
_symmetry.space_group_name_H-M   'P 1'
#
loop_
_entity.id
_entity.type
_entity.pdbx_description
1 polymer ?
#
loop_
_entity_poly.entity_id
_entity_poly.type
_entity_poly.pdbx_seq_one_letter_code
_entity_poly.pdbx_strand_id
1 'polypeptide(L)'
;NYENLDKIKKAVGKEHLVLDLSCRYRSEPGKTSGYYIVTDRWQKYTDEMVTPELLDELSRYCVEFLVHAVDVEGKANGIEKPLAKLLGDWGKIPITYAGGVHSFEDLKELADLGCNHLNVTIGSALDIFGGTMPYQKVLQEISDLNKKL
;
A
#
# COMPACT_ATOMS: atom_id res chain seq x y z
N ASN A 1 -8.11 -12.46 11.08
CA ASN A 1 -9.08 -12.82 12.11
C ASN A 1 -9.08 -11.75 13.20
N TYR A 2 -10.21 -11.08 13.40
CA TYR A 2 -10.39 -9.95 14.33
C TYR A 2 -10.10 -10.32 15.80
N GLU A 3 -10.41 -11.55 16.21
CA GLU A 3 -10.08 -12.03 17.57
C GLU A 3 -8.56 -11.98 17.83
N ASN A 4 -7.74 -12.34 16.84
CA ASN A 4 -6.29 -12.26 16.97
C ASN A 4 -5.80 -10.80 16.95
N LEU A 5 -6.41 -9.92 16.16
CA LEU A 5 -6.11 -8.48 16.18
C LEU A 5 -6.40 -7.88 17.56
N ASP A 6 -7.53 -8.22 18.16
CA ASP A 6 -7.87 -7.78 19.52
C ASP A 6 -6.86 -8.26 20.56
N LYS A 7 -6.44 -9.54 20.48
CA LYS A 7 -5.43 -10.11 21.39
C LYS A 7 -4.08 -9.40 21.25
N ILE A 8 -3.62 -9.18 20.01
CA ILE A 8 -2.34 -8.51 19.75
C ILE A 8 -2.41 -7.05 20.21
N LYS A 9 -3.48 -6.33 19.85
CA LYS A 9 -3.69 -4.94 20.29
C LYS A 9 -3.67 -4.82 21.82
N LYS A 10 -4.33 -5.75 22.54
CA LYS A 10 -4.31 -5.78 24.01
C LYS A 10 -2.93 -6.08 24.58
N ALA A 11 -2.13 -6.88 23.89
CA ALA A 11 -0.80 -7.28 24.36
C ALA A 11 0.27 -6.20 24.16
N VAL A 12 0.27 -5.49 23.03
CA VAL A 12 1.35 -4.56 22.66
C VAL A 12 0.92 -3.11 22.50
N GLY A 13 -0.37 -2.82 22.46
CA GLY A 13 -0.92 -1.49 22.21
C GLY A 13 -1.08 -1.18 20.73
N LYS A 14 -2.11 -0.40 20.39
CA LYS A 14 -2.40 0.05 19.02
C LYS A 14 -1.21 0.81 18.40
N GLU A 15 -0.56 1.64 19.20
CA GLU A 15 0.53 2.53 18.84
C GLU A 15 1.80 1.81 18.36
N HIS A 16 1.89 0.50 18.57
CA HIS A 16 3.00 -0.35 18.15
C HIS A 16 2.65 -1.28 16.99
N LEU A 17 1.45 -1.13 16.40
CA LEU A 17 0.99 -2.03 15.35
C LEU A 17 0.93 -1.33 14.00
N VAL A 18 1.50 -2.01 13.00
CA VAL A 18 1.31 -1.76 11.57
C VAL A 18 0.56 -2.96 10.99
N LEU A 19 -0.51 -2.74 10.25
CA LEU A 19 -1.19 -3.83 9.55
C LEU A 19 -0.71 -3.91 8.11
N ASP A 20 -0.16 -5.07 7.76
CA ASP A 20 0.23 -5.41 6.39
C ASP A 20 -0.99 -5.99 5.65
N LEU A 21 -1.42 -5.29 4.60
CA LEU A 21 -2.57 -5.63 3.77
C LEU A 21 -2.09 -5.95 2.36
N SER A 22 -1.97 -7.24 2.03
CA SER A 22 -1.70 -7.66 0.66
C SER A 22 -3.00 -7.66 -0.14
N CYS A 23 -3.04 -6.92 -1.26
CA CYS A 23 -4.25 -6.66 -2.03
C CYS A 23 -4.11 -7.14 -3.47
N ARG A 24 -5.17 -7.76 -4.00
CA ARG A 24 -5.28 -8.14 -5.41
C ARG A 24 -6.60 -7.69 -6.00
N TYR A 25 -6.57 -7.25 -7.26
CA TYR A 25 -7.78 -6.94 -7.99
C TYR A 25 -8.52 -8.22 -8.34
N ARG A 26 -9.84 -8.24 -8.08
CA ARG A 26 -10.74 -9.35 -8.41
C ARG A 26 -11.89 -8.82 -9.25
N SER A 27 -12.13 -9.48 -10.39
CA SER A 27 -13.30 -9.25 -11.23
C SER A 27 -13.80 -10.61 -11.71
N GLU A 28 -14.81 -11.13 -11.02
CA GLU A 28 -15.41 -12.41 -11.31
C GLU A 28 -16.92 -12.28 -11.43
N PRO A 29 -17.60 -13.07 -12.29
CA PRO A 29 -19.06 -13.08 -12.38
C PRO A 29 -19.70 -13.35 -11.01
N GLY A 30 -20.67 -12.51 -10.63
CA GLY A 30 -21.37 -12.62 -9.35
C GLY A 30 -20.65 -12.07 -8.13
N LYS A 31 -19.48 -11.46 -8.30
CA LYS A 31 -18.73 -10.75 -7.25
C LYS A 31 -18.61 -9.26 -7.59
N THR A 32 -18.56 -8.42 -6.57
CA THR A 32 -18.23 -6.99 -6.76
C THR A 32 -16.76 -6.88 -7.18
N SER A 33 -16.49 -6.17 -8.27
CA SER A 33 -15.12 -5.93 -8.72
C SER A 33 -14.42 -4.93 -7.80
N GLY A 34 -13.17 -5.22 -7.41
CA GLY A 34 -12.39 -4.37 -6.53
C GLY A 34 -11.12 -5.04 -6.03
N TYR A 35 -10.41 -4.35 -5.13
CA TYR A 35 -9.24 -4.90 -4.47
C TYR A 35 -9.67 -5.67 -3.22
N TYR A 36 -9.25 -6.91 -3.12
CA TYR A 36 -9.52 -7.77 -1.97
C TYR A 36 -8.24 -8.10 -1.23
N ILE A 37 -8.34 -8.20 0.09
CA ILE A 37 -7.25 -8.70 0.91
C ILE A 37 -7.02 -10.17 0.57
N VAL A 38 -5.75 -10.54 0.39
CA VAL A 38 -5.34 -11.91 0.10
C VAL A 38 -4.44 -12.45 1.21
N THR A 39 -4.47 -13.76 1.37
CA THR A 39 -3.70 -14.50 2.38
C THR A 39 -3.00 -15.71 1.73
N ASP A 40 -2.32 -16.51 2.55
CA ASP A 40 -1.68 -17.75 2.13
C ASP A 40 -0.72 -17.53 0.94
N ARG A 41 0.26 -16.65 1.14
CA ARG A 41 1.22 -16.25 0.09
C ARG A 41 0.54 -15.72 -1.18
N TRP A 42 -0.53 -14.91 -0.97
CA TRP A 42 -1.31 -14.24 -2.01
C TRP A 42 -2.19 -15.16 -2.87
N GLN A 43 -2.35 -16.44 -2.46
CA GLN A 43 -3.08 -17.43 -3.24
C GLN A 43 -4.57 -17.47 -2.94
N LYS A 44 -4.98 -16.98 -1.76
CA LYS A 44 -6.39 -17.03 -1.32
C LYS A 44 -6.95 -15.63 -1.16
N TYR A 45 -8.02 -15.34 -1.90
CA TYR A 45 -8.86 -14.18 -1.62
C TYR A 45 -9.63 -14.39 -0.33
N THR A 46 -9.70 -13.32 0.46
CA THR A 46 -10.70 -13.21 1.53
C THR A 46 -11.98 -12.60 0.98
N ASP A 47 -13.03 -12.47 1.82
CA ASP A 47 -14.23 -11.71 1.45
C ASP A 47 -14.11 -10.21 1.81
N GLU A 48 -12.96 -9.77 2.32
CA GLU A 48 -12.67 -8.39 2.72
C GLU A 48 -12.20 -7.57 1.52
N MET A 49 -13.10 -6.78 0.95
CA MET A 49 -12.78 -5.82 -0.09
C MET A 49 -12.23 -4.54 0.53
N VAL A 50 -11.12 -4.02 0.00
CA VAL A 50 -10.52 -2.76 0.44
C VAL A 50 -11.47 -1.61 0.09
N THR A 51 -12.12 -1.08 1.10
CA THR A 51 -13.04 0.06 1.02
C THR A 51 -12.72 1.08 2.12
N PRO A 52 -13.18 2.32 2.02
CA PRO A 52 -13.06 3.29 3.10
C PRO A 52 -13.58 2.78 4.44
N GLU A 53 -14.69 2.04 4.44
CA GLU A 53 -15.31 1.47 5.65
C GLU A 53 -14.43 0.40 6.29
N LEU A 54 -13.85 -0.51 5.47
CA LEU A 54 -12.91 -1.51 5.97
C LEU A 54 -11.65 -0.84 6.55
N LEU A 55 -11.11 0.17 5.87
CA LEU A 55 -9.94 0.91 6.36
C LEU A 55 -10.27 1.64 7.69
N ASP A 56 -11.47 2.22 7.82
CA ASP A 56 -11.94 2.82 9.07
C ASP A 56 -12.01 1.80 10.21
N GLU A 57 -12.50 0.60 9.93
CA GLU A 57 -12.57 -0.47 10.92
C GLU A 57 -11.18 -0.95 11.33
N LEU A 58 -10.32 -1.27 10.39
CA LEU A 58 -8.96 -1.77 10.64
C LEU A 58 -8.07 -0.71 11.32
N SER A 59 -8.27 0.58 11.03
CA SER A 59 -7.53 1.68 11.65
C SER A 59 -7.71 1.77 13.17
N ARG A 60 -8.70 1.08 13.74
CA ARG A 60 -8.88 0.97 15.20
C ARG A 60 -7.84 0.06 15.86
N TYR A 61 -7.12 -0.72 15.07
CA TYR A 61 -6.16 -1.72 15.55
C TYR A 61 -4.70 -1.32 15.36
N CYS A 62 -4.40 -0.35 14.50
CA CYS A 62 -3.04 0.03 14.15
C CYS A 62 -2.87 1.54 14.00
N VAL A 63 -1.64 2.00 13.90
CA VAL A 63 -1.29 3.39 13.62
C VAL A 63 -0.89 3.62 12.18
N GLU A 64 -0.64 2.55 11.42
CA GLU A 64 -0.19 2.62 10.02
C GLU A 64 -0.67 1.38 9.27
N PHE A 65 -0.92 1.53 7.97
CA PHE A 65 -1.06 0.44 7.02
C PHE A 65 0.18 0.32 6.13
N LEU A 66 0.65 -0.91 5.94
CA LEU A 66 1.51 -1.27 4.82
C LEU A 66 0.65 -1.99 3.78
N VAL A 67 0.51 -1.44 2.59
CA VAL A 67 -0.38 -1.99 1.55
C VAL A 67 0.43 -2.48 0.37
N HIS A 68 0.41 -3.79 0.13
CA HIS A 68 1.06 -4.44 -0.99
C HIS A 68 0.11 -4.61 -2.17
N ALA A 69 0.42 -3.96 -3.29
CA ALA A 69 -0.23 -4.19 -4.59
C ALA A 69 0.40 -5.42 -5.26
N VAL A 70 -0.09 -6.61 -4.89
CA VAL A 70 0.54 -7.91 -5.22
C VAL A 70 0.67 -8.16 -6.72
N ASP A 71 -0.29 -7.70 -7.52
CA ASP A 71 -0.31 -7.99 -8.96
C ASP A 71 0.79 -7.26 -9.75
N VAL A 72 1.33 -6.17 -9.21
CA VAL A 72 2.43 -5.39 -9.82
C VAL A 72 3.75 -5.52 -9.08
N GLU A 73 3.76 -6.14 -7.89
CA GLU A 73 4.98 -6.30 -7.11
C GLU A 73 6.03 -7.13 -7.86
N GLY A 74 7.27 -6.60 -7.91
CA GLY A 74 8.39 -7.26 -8.59
C GLY A 74 8.31 -7.33 -10.11
N LYS A 75 7.25 -6.79 -10.75
CA LYS A 75 7.05 -6.87 -12.21
C LYS A 75 7.55 -5.64 -12.96
N ALA A 76 7.92 -4.56 -12.28
CA ALA A 76 8.33 -3.28 -12.88
C ALA A 76 7.34 -2.76 -13.95
N ASN A 77 6.04 -2.88 -13.69
CA ASN A 77 4.97 -2.53 -14.63
C ASN A 77 4.22 -1.25 -14.22
N GLY A 78 4.75 -0.49 -13.27
CA GLY A 78 4.09 0.69 -12.72
C GLY A 78 3.18 0.35 -11.53
N ILE A 79 2.60 1.40 -10.95
CA ILE A 79 1.76 1.31 -9.75
C ILE A 79 0.33 0.88 -10.06
N GLU A 80 -0.38 0.34 -9.07
CA GLU A 80 -1.83 0.11 -9.11
C GLU A 80 -2.58 1.43 -8.84
N LYS A 81 -2.82 2.19 -9.92
CA LYS A 81 -3.37 3.56 -9.84
C LYS A 81 -4.70 3.66 -9.11
N PRO A 82 -5.71 2.79 -9.37
CA PRO A 82 -6.98 2.88 -8.65
C PRO A 82 -6.83 2.58 -7.15
N LEU A 83 -5.92 1.67 -6.78
CA LEU A 83 -5.62 1.38 -5.38
C LEU A 83 -4.94 2.58 -4.72
N ALA A 84 -3.90 3.15 -5.36
CA ALA A 84 -3.21 4.35 -4.84
C ALA A 84 -4.19 5.50 -4.61
N LYS A 85 -5.10 5.74 -5.56
CA LYS A 85 -6.12 6.78 -5.42
C LYS A 85 -7.08 6.51 -4.26
N LEU A 86 -7.58 5.28 -4.12
CA LEU A 86 -8.48 4.90 -3.02
C LEU A 86 -7.82 5.14 -1.65
N LEU A 87 -6.56 4.73 -1.52
CA LEU A 87 -5.80 4.88 -0.28
C LEU A 87 -5.51 6.36 0.03
N GLY A 88 -5.13 7.15 -0.97
CA GLY A 88 -4.87 8.56 -0.83
C GLY A 88 -6.11 9.38 -0.48
N ASP A 89 -7.23 9.10 -1.13
CA ASP A 89 -8.53 9.75 -0.85
C ASP A 89 -8.99 9.46 0.59
N TRP A 90 -8.70 8.26 1.10
CA TRP A 90 -9.04 7.90 2.48
C TRP A 90 -8.11 8.57 3.51
N GLY A 91 -6.82 8.49 3.39
CA GLY A 91 -5.73 9.23 4.05
C GLY A 91 -5.86 9.57 5.54
N LYS A 92 -6.56 8.77 6.38
CA LYS A 92 -6.82 9.12 7.79
C LYS A 92 -5.70 8.76 8.76
N ILE A 93 -4.87 7.78 8.41
CA ILE A 93 -3.63 7.42 9.11
C ILE A 93 -2.53 7.19 8.09
N PRO A 94 -1.24 7.17 8.50
CA PRO A 94 -0.15 6.85 7.59
C PRO A 94 -0.37 5.55 6.83
N ILE A 95 -0.11 5.57 5.53
CA ILE A 95 -0.15 4.40 4.65
C ILE A 95 1.15 4.34 3.88
N THR A 96 1.84 3.20 3.95
CA THR A 96 2.98 2.89 3.10
C THR A 96 2.53 2.00 1.95
N TYR A 97 2.61 2.51 0.73
CA TYR A 97 2.30 1.77 -0.49
C TYR A 97 3.53 0.98 -0.94
N ALA A 98 3.34 -0.29 -1.29
CA ALA A 98 4.36 -1.18 -1.85
C ALA A 98 3.85 -1.86 -3.12
N GLY A 99 4.65 -1.84 -4.18
CA GLY A 99 4.39 -2.57 -5.43
C GLY A 99 4.52 -1.72 -6.68
N GLY A 100 5.26 -2.24 -7.65
CA GLY A 100 5.31 -1.76 -9.02
C GLY A 100 6.13 -0.51 -9.31
N VAL A 101 6.49 0.29 -8.34
CA VAL A 101 7.30 1.50 -8.56
C VAL A 101 8.65 1.13 -9.17
N HIS A 102 8.93 1.63 -10.38
CA HIS A 102 10.16 1.34 -11.11
C HIS A 102 10.74 2.56 -11.86
N SER A 103 10.08 3.70 -11.79
CA SER A 103 10.50 4.94 -12.44
C SER A 103 10.22 6.16 -11.55
N PHE A 104 10.83 7.30 -11.89
CA PHE A 104 10.56 8.58 -11.22
C PHE A 104 9.16 9.12 -11.58
N GLU A 105 8.65 8.75 -12.74
CA GLU A 105 7.28 9.05 -13.15
C GLU A 105 6.28 8.35 -12.24
N ASP A 106 6.51 7.09 -11.88
CA ASP A 106 5.66 6.36 -10.93
C ASP A 106 5.63 7.04 -9.55
N LEU A 107 6.77 7.57 -9.09
CA LEU A 107 6.81 8.31 -7.82
C LEU A 107 5.94 9.56 -7.85
N LYS A 108 6.01 10.33 -8.94
CA LYS A 108 5.17 11.53 -9.12
C LYS A 108 3.70 11.17 -9.19
N GLU A 109 3.38 10.14 -9.99
CA GLU A 109 2.01 9.67 -10.13
C GLU A 109 1.44 9.13 -8.80
N LEU A 110 2.27 8.42 -8.03
CA LEU A 110 1.88 7.94 -6.70
C LEU A 110 1.64 9.13 -5.73
N ALA A 111 2.46 10.16 -5.78
CA ALA A 111 2.26 11.37 -4.99
C ALA A 111 0.95 12.08 -5.36
N ASP A 112 0.69 12.26 -6.67
CA ASP A 112 -0.52 12.93 -7.16
C ASP A 112 -1.79 12.14 -6.83
N LEU A 113 -1.83 10.84 -7.18
CA LEU A 113 -2.99 9.98 -6.92
C LEU A 113 -3.22 9.73 -5.43
N GLY A 114 -2.13 9.61 -4.67
CA GLY A 114 -2.15 9.43 -3.23
C GLY A 114 -2.43 10.71 -2.44
N CYS A 115 -2.73 11.84 -3.10
CA CYS A 115 -2.96 13.15 -2.47
C CYS A 115 -1.84 13.54 -1.50
N ASN A 116 -0.61 13.11 -1.75
CA ASN A 116 0.56 13.23 -0.87
C ASN A 116 0.36 12.62 0.54
N HIS A 117 -0.61 11.70 0.71
CA HIS A 117 -0.84 10.99 1.97
C HIS A 117 -0.12 9.64 2.05
N LEU A 118 0.46 9.18 0.93
CA LEU A 118 1.09 7.88 0.86
C LEU A 118 2.62 7.97 1.03
N ASN A 119 3.14 7.15 1.94
CA ASN A 119 4.54 6.77 1.93
C ASN A 119 4.78 5.70 0.86
N VAL A 120 6.03 5.48 0.47
CA VAL A 120 6.38 4.48 -0.56
C VAL A 120 7.51 3.57 -0.10
N THR A 121 7.37 2.28 -0.40
CA THR A 121 8.45 1.30 -0.33
C THR A 121 8.89 0.93 -1.74
N ILE A 122 10.19 1.02 -2.02
CA ILE A 122 10.80 0.64 -3.28
C ILE A 122 11.86 -0.43 -3.00
N GLY A 123 11.77 -1.55 -3.70
CA GLY A 123 12.70 -2.67 -3.56
C GLY A 123 13.58 -2.84 -4.80
N SER A 124 13.29 -3.84 -5.61
CA SER A 124 14.10 -4.30 -6.75
C SER A 124 14.39 -3.24 -7.82
N ALA A 125 13.64 -2.15 -7.86
CA ALA A 125 13.90 -1.04 -8.79
C ALA A 125 15.13 -0.19 -8.40
N LEU A 126 15.55 -0.21 -7.13
CA LEU A 126 16.71 0.53 -6.68
C LEU A 126 18.02 -0.09 -7.17
N ASP A 127 18.99 0.77 -7.50
CA ASP A 127 20.34 0.37 -7.93
C ASP A 127 21.07 -0.50 -6.91
N ILE A 128 20.87 -0.26 -5.62
CA ILE A 128 21.43 -1.08 -4.52
C ILE A 128 20.94 -2.53 -4.51
N PHE A 129 19.84 -2.82 -5.22
CA PHE A 129 19.30 -4.18 -5.41
C PHE A 129 19.40 -4.64 -6.87
N GLY A 130 20.21 -3.96 -7.69
CA GLY A 130 20.42 -4.29 -9.11
C GLY A 130 19.38 -3.66 -10.07
N GLY A 131 18.54 -2.77 -9.61
CA GLY A 131 17.62 -1.98 -10.43
C GLY A 131 18.26 -0.78 -11.10
N THR A 132 17.44 0.06 -11.71
CA THR A 132 17.88 1.23 -12.51
C THR A 132 17.68 2.57 -11.83
N MET A 133 17.01 2.61 -10.69
CA MET A 133 16.75 3.84 -9.94
C MET A 133 17.86 4.11 -8.92
N PRO A 134 18.71 5.15 -9.11
CA PRO A 134 19.74 5.48 -8.13
C PRO A 134 19.11 5.90 -6.80
N TYR A 135 19.47 5.22 -5.71
CA TYR A 135 18.90 5.46 -4.38
C TYR A 135 18.99 6.93 -3.96
N GLN A 136 20.15 7.55 -4.14
CA GLN A 136 20.35 8.96 -3.78
C GLN A 136 19.43 9.91 -4.56
N LYS A 137 19.18 9.58 -5.84
CA LYS A 137 18.27 10.38 -6.69
C LYS A 137 16.82 10.20 -6.26
N VAL A 138 16.43 9.00 -5.82
CA VAL A 138 15.09 8.74 -5.25
C VAL A 138 14.87 9.60 -4.01
N LEU A 139 15.84 9.66 -3.08
CA LEU A 139 15.75 10.50 -1.89
C LEU A 139 15.59 11.98 -2.24
N GLN A 140 16.34 12.47 -3.24
CA GLN A 140 16.23 13.85 -3.70
C GLN A 140 14.84 14.12 -4.29
N GLU A 141 14.34 13.26 -5.17
CA GLU A 141 13.02 13.44 -5.80
C GLU A 141 11.90 13.47 -4.75
N ILE A 142 11.91 12.56 -3.77
CA ILE A 142 10.94 12.54 -2.67
C ILE A 142 11.02 13.83 -1.85
N SER A 143 12.25 14.31 -1.55
CA SER A 143 12.44 15.58 -0.85
C SER A 143 11.84 16.76 -1.62
N ASP A 144 11.98 16.76 -2.95
CA ASP A 144 11.48 17.84 -3.79
C ASP A 144 9.96 17.78 -3.97
N LEU A 145 9.38 16.58 -4.01
CA LEU A 145 7.92 16.39 -3.98
C LEU A 145 7.33 16.92 -2.66
N ASN A 146 7.94 16.61 -1.52
CA ASN A 146 7.47 17.04 -0.21
C ASN A 146 7.57 18.57 0.02
N LYS A 147 8.46 19.29 -0.69
CA LYS A 147 8.57 20.75 -0.61
C LYS A 147 7.48 21.50 -1.39
N LYS A 148 6.77 20.82 -2.28
CA LYS A 148 5.69 21.41 -3.08
C LYS A 148 4.34 21.42 -2.37
N LEU A 149 4.32 20.89 -1.15
CA LEU A 149 3.18 20.90 -0.22
C LEU A 149 3.21 22.11 0.70
#